data_2e9c226c6e5e5f506e8da480f0de0e78
#
_entry.id   2e9c226c6e5e5f506e8da480f0de0e78
#
_cell.length_a   1.000
_cell.length_b   1.000
_cell.length_c   1.000
_cell.angle_alpha   90.00
_cell.angle_beta   90.00
_cell.angle_gamma   90.00
#
_symmetry.space_group_name_H-M   'P 1'
#
loop_
_entity.id
_entity.type
_entity.pdbx_description
1 polymer ?
#
loop_
_entity_poly.entity_id
_entity_poly.type
_entity_poly.pdbx_seq_one_letter_code
_entity_poly.pdbx_strand_id
1 'polypeptide(L)'
;MKNILIPTDFNVNALTCIENLCEQHENTRFQLIFIHLFKISDSITDLLMLSRRNRDYDYVSNHFYQACERIKAAYPQVESIKVDFFYGSTLSTFRNYLEAQDVDAVLDLKHCSLKPLNKMSVNPEGLIQKCGLKVLHLQAARKAAVRVPAQEQLQEAV
;
A
#
# COMPACT_ATOMS: atom_id res chain seq x y z
N MET A 1 11.11 -3.14 13.97
CA MET A 1 10.73 -2.84 12.58
C MET A 1 9.34 -3.39 12.29
N LYS A 2 8.53 -2.64 11.57
CA LYS A 2 7.16 -3.04 11.25
C LYS A 2 7.02 -3.29 9.75
N ASN A 3 6.39 -4.41 9.42
CA ASN A 3 6.07 -4.75 8.03
C ASN A 3 4.60 -4.39 7.78
N ILE A 4 4.38 -3.40 6.92
CA ILE A 4 3.05 -2.84 6.66
C ILE A 4 2.63 -3.18 5.24
N LEU A 5 1.44 -3.77 5.11
CA LEU A 5 0.83 -4.06 3.82
C LEU A 5 -0.01 -2.86 3.40
N ILE A 6 0.19 -2.37 2.18
CA ILE A 6 -0.55 -1.23 1.64
C ILE A 6 -1.19 -1.66 0.32
N PRO A 7 -2.48 -1.97 0.31
CA PRO A 7 -3.18 -2.24 -0.94
C PRO A 7 -3.21 -0.98 -1.82
N THR A 8 -3.01 -1.14 -3.12
CA THR A 8 -2.84 0.02 -4.00
C THR A 8 -3.18 -0.31 -5.44
N ASP A 9 -3.40 0.73 -6.23
CA ASP A 9 -3.51 0.67 -7.69
C ASP A 9 -2.24 1.19 -8.37
N PHE A 10 -1.18 1.40 -7.60
CA PHE A 10 0.13 1.91 -8.08
C PHE A 10 0.06 3.30 -8.70
N ASN A 11 -0.97 4.07 -8.35
CA ASN A 11 -0.99 5.49 -8.67
C ASN A 11 0.01 6.20 -7.75
N VAL A 12 0.75 7.17 -8.30
CA VAL A 12 1.75 7.91 -7.52
C VAL A 12 1.13 8.56 -6.28
N ASN A 13 -0.13 8.95 -6.35
CA ASN A 13 -0.83 9.52 -5.20
C ASN A 13 -0.95 8.55 -4.02
N ALA A 14 -0.80 7.25 -4.26
CA ALA A 14 -0.81 6.26 -3.18
C ALA A 14 0.36 6.44 -2.21
N LEU A 15 1.41 7.11 -2.65
CA LEU A 15 2.61 7.31 -1.83
C LEU A 15 2.44 8.40 -0.79
N THR A 16 1.40 9.22 -0.88
CA THR A 16 1.19 10.29 0.12
C THR A 16 0.94 9.73 1.51
N CYS A 17 0.40 8.51 1.61
CA CYS A 17 0.16 7.89 2.91
C CYS A 17 1.47 7.61 3.66
N ILE A 18 2.58 7.42 2.95
CA ILE A 18 3.87 7.12 3.58
C ILE A 18 4.34 8.32 4.41
N GLU A 19 4.16 9.53 3.90
CA GLU A 19 4.55 10.73 4.63
C GLU A 19 3.79 10.82 5.94
N ASN A 20 2.46 10.62 5.90
CA ASN A 20 1.63 10.64 7.10
C ASN A 20 2.02 9.53 8.07
N LEU A 21 2.30 8.35 7.55
CA LEU A 21 2.69 7.20 8.35
C LEU A 21 4.00 7.51 9.11
N CYS A 22 4.98 8.05 8.42
CA CYS A 22 6.27 8.36 9.02
C CYS A 22 6.16 9.48 10.06
N GLU A 23 5.34 10.49 9.77
CA GLU A 23 5.17 11.62 10.68
C GLU A 23 4.44 11.22 11.95
N GLN A 24 3.49 10.30 11.86
CA GLN A 24 2.72 9.85 13.01
C GLN A 24 3.41 8.77 13.83
N HIS A 25 4.47 8.16 13.29
CA HIS A 25 5.22 7.07 13.96
C HIS A 25 6.71 7.33 13.82
N GLU A 26 7.17 8.44 14.38
CA GLU A 26 8.52 8.95 14.16
C GLU A 26 9.63 8.00 14.57
N ASN A 27 9.40 7.18 15.58
CA ASN A 27 10.42 6.26 16.11
C ASN A 27 10.28 4.85 15.58
N THR A 28 9.45 4.63 14.57
CA THR A 28 9.21 3.31 14.02
C THR A 28 9.89 3.19 12.66
N ARG A 29 10.54 2.05 12.45
CA ARG A 29 11.11 1.72 11.13
C ARG A 29 10.14 0.80 10.40
N PHE A 30 10.06 0.97 9.09
CA PHE A 30 9.07 0.28 8.27
C PHE A 30 9.69 -0.47 7.11
N GLN A 31 9.12 -1.64 6.82
CA GLN A 31 9.20 -2.26 5.50
C GLN A 31 7.79 -2.19 4.93
N LEU A 32 7.66 -1.65 3.74
CA LEU A 32 6.35 -1.42 3.13
C LEU A 32 6.16 -2.37 1.95
N ILE A 33 4.99 -2.98 1.86
CA ILE A 33 4.62 -3.86 0.76
C ILE A 33 3.41 -3.25 0.08
N PHE A 34 3.60 -2.73 -1.13
CA PHE A 34 2.50 -2.27 -1.98
C PHE A 34 1.97 -3.45 -2.76
N ILE A 35 0.70 -3.74 -2.61
CA ILE A 35 0.10 -4.93 -3.17
C ILE A 35 -1.18 -4.62 -3.93
N HIS A 36 -1.40 -5.34 -5.02
CA HIS A 36 -2.68 -5.35 -5.73
C HIS A 36 -3.16 -6.78 -5.82
N LEU A 37 -4.46 -6.99 -5.65
CA LEU A 37 -5.07 -8.32 -5.61
C LEU A 37 -5.81 -8.60 -6.91
N PHE A 38 -5.53 -9.75 -7.50
CA PHE A 38 -6.22 -10.25 -8.68
C PHE A 38 -6.88 -11.60 -8.40
N LYS A 39 -7.98 -11.87 -9.09
CA LYS A 39 -8.60 -13.18 -9.06
C LYS A 39 -7.70 -14.20 -9.77
N ILE A 40 -7.78 -15.45 -9.32
CA ILE A 40 -7.22 -16.56 -10.07
C ILE A 40 -8.22 -16.94 -11.14
N SER A 41 -7.75 -17.03 -12.38
CA SER A 41 -8.60 -17.48 -13.49
C SER A 41 -8.51 -18.98 -13.63
N ASP A 42 -9.61 -19.61 -14.10
CA ASP A 42 -9.66 -21.05 -14.39
C ASP A 42 -9.08 -21.40 -15.77
N SER A 43 -8.69 -20.41 -16.56
CA SER A 43 -8.18 -20.69 -17.90
C SER A 43 -6.77 -21.31 -17.83
N ILE A 44 -6.51 -22.20 -18.77
CA ILE A 44 -5.19 -22.87 -18.86
C ILE A 44 -4.09 -21.84 -19.08
N THR A 45 -4.40 -20.78 -19.84
CA THR A 45 -3.44 -19.70 -20.08
C THR A 45 -3.01 -19.02 -18.78
N ASP A 46 -3.94 -18.86 -17.86
CA ASP A 46 -3.67 -18.22 -16.58
C ASP A 46 -2.97 -19.17 -15.59
N LEU A 47 -2.99 -20.46 -15.85
CA LEU A 47 -2.21 -21.40 -15.05
C LEU A 47 -0.72 -21.23 -15.33
N LEU A 48 -0.34 -20.55 -16.41
CA LEU A 48 1.04 -20.17 -16.68
C LEU A 48 1.33 -18.85 -15.92
N MET A 49 1.24 -18.94 -14.61
CA MET A 49 1.28 -17.79 -13.71
C MET A 49 2.52 -16.91 -13.83
N LEU A 50 3.65 -17.49 -14.21
CA LEU A 50 4.89 -16.72 -14.37
C LEU A 50 4.75 -15.67 -15.46
N SER A 51 4.17 -16.03 -16.59
CA SER A 51 3.96 -15.13 -17.72
C SER A 51 3.02 -13.99 -17.34
N ARG A 52 1.93 -14.32 -16.65
CA ARG A 52 0.97 -13.33 -16.19
C ARG A 52 1.60 -12.39 -15.17
N ARG A 53 2.35 -12.94 -14.21
CA ARG A 53 2.97 -12.14 -13.15
C ARG A 53 3.94 -11.11 -13.75
N ASN A 54 4.72 -11.51 -14.74
CA ASN A 54 5.64 -10.58 -15.41
C ASN A 54 4.89 -9.46 -16.10
N ARG A 55 3.74 -9.76 -16.74
CA ARG A 55 2.94 -8.74 -17.41
C ARG A 55 2.28 -7.78 -16.41
N ASP A 56 1.88 -8.29 -15.25
CA ASP A 56 1.20 -7.46 -14.27
C ASP A 56 2.11 -6.37 -13.72
N TYR A 57 3.40 -6.60 -13.67
CA TYR A 57 4.35 -5.56 -13.28
C TYR A 57 4.40 -4.39 -14.26
N ASP A 58 3.88 -4.55 -15.48
CA ASP A 58 3.76 -3.44 -16.42
C ASP A 58 2.76 -2.37 -15.97
N TYR A 59 1.87 -2.70 -15.03
CA TYR A 59 0.97 -1.71 -14.43
C TYR A 59 1.71 -0.74 -13.52
N VAL A 60 2.93 -1.08 -13.10
CA VAL A 60 3.71 -0.23 -12.20
C VAL A 60 4.68 0.59 -13.03
N SER A 61 4.46 1.89 -13.11
CA SER A 61 5.26 2.76 -13.96
C SER A 61 6.65 3.01 -13.36
N ASN A 62 7.59 3.37 -14.24
CA ASN A 62 8.90 3.83 -13.77
C ASN A 62 8.76 5.06 -12.87
N HIS A 63 7.77 5.90 -13.14
CA HIS A 63 7.50 7.06 -12.32
C HIS A 63 7.16 6.67 -10.87
N PHE A 64 6.38 5.60 -10.71
CA PHE A 64 6.05 5.09 -9.39
C PHE A 64 7.32 4.61 -8.65
N TYR A 65 8.16 3.82 -9.33
CA TYR A 65 9.40 3.34 -8.73
C TYR A 65 10.34 4.47 -8.36
N GLN A 66 10.45 5.48 -9.22
CA GLN A 66 11.29 6.65 -8.93
C GLN A 66 10.77 7.42 -7.72
N ALA A 67 9.45 7.55 -7.61
CA ALA A 67 8.84 8.20 -6.46
C ALA A 67 9.09 7.41 -5.17
N CYS A 68 9.07 6.09 -5.23
CA CYS A 68 9.43 5.25 -4.08
C CYS A 68 10.86 5.51 -3.62
N GLU A 69 11.80 5.62 -4.56
CA GLU A 69 13.19 5.88 -4.22
C GLU A 69 13.37 7.26 -3.58
N ARG A 70 12.64 8.25 -4.07
CA ARG A 70 12.67 9.59 -3.46
C ARG A 70 12.14 9.57 -2.03
N ILE A 71 11.09 8.80 -1.78
CA ILE A 71 10.52 8.70 -0.43
C ILE A 71 11.48 7.99 0.51
N LYS A 72 12.12 6.92 0.07
CA LYS A 72 13.12 6.24 0.88
C LYS A 72 14.27 7.18 1.26
N ALA A 73 14.67 8.02 0.33
CA ALA A 73 15.73 9.00 0.60
C ALA A 73 15.28 10.08 1.58
N ALA A 74 14.01 10.51 1.49
CA ALA A 74 13.47 11.56 2.35
C ALA A 74 13.14 11.06 3.77
N TYR A 75 12.77 9.78 3.90
CA TYR A 75 12.36 9.20 5.18
C TYR A 75 13.20 7.97 5.49
N PRO A 76 14.32 8.15 6.21
CA PRO A 76 15.23 7.03 6.52
C PRO A 76 14.58 5.90 7.31
N GLN A 77 13.46 6.14 7.98
CA GLN A 77 12.73 5.09 8.69
C GLN A 77 12.09 4.08 7.74
N VAL A 78 11.93 4.40 6.45
CA VAL A 78 11.44 3.46 5.45
C VAL A 78 12.64 2.67 4.93
N GLU A 79 12.80 1.44 5.40
CA GLU A 79 13.95 0.61 5.05
C GLU A 79 13.83 -0.01 3.68
N SER A 80 12.62 -0.39 3.30
CA SER A 80 12.39 -0.97 1.98
C SER A 80 10.96 -0.74 1.54
N ILE A 81 10.77 -0.69 0.23
CA ILE A 81 9.46 -0.64 -0.40
C ILE A 81 9.43 -1.76 -1.42
N LYS A 82 8.52 -2.72 -1.23
CA LYS A 82 8.35 -3.85 -2.13
C LYS A 82 7.04 -3.67 -2.88
N VAL A 83 7.04 -4.04 -4.15
CA VAL A 83 5.83 -4.09 -4.98
C VAL A 83 5.52 -5.56 -5.26
N ASP A 84 4.28 -5.97 -5.02
CA ASP A 84 3.88 -7.35 -5.21
C ASP A 84 2.44 -7.44 -5.69
N PHE A 85 2.07 -8.62 -6.20
CA PHE A 85 0.71 -8.93 -6.61
C PHE A 85 0.28 -10.22 -5.90
N PHE A 86 -0.94 -10.22 -5.41
CA PHE A 86 -1.52 -11.40 -4.79
C PHE A 86 -2.60 -11.96 -5.72
N TYR A 87 -2.57 -13.26 -5.95
CA TYR A 87 -3.53 -13.95 -6.83
C TYR A 87 -4.40 -14.87 -5.98
N GLY A 88 -5.65 -14.48 -5.81
CA GLY A 88 -6.59 -15.25 -5.03
C GLY A 88 -7.68 -14.36 -4.43
N SER A 89 -8.71 -14.99 -3.90
CA SER A 89 -9.82 -14.26 -3.30
C SER A 89 -10.32 -14.90 -2.00
N THR A 90 -9.64 -15.94 -1.52
CA THR A 90 -10.05 -16.62 -0.29
C THR A 90 -9.26 -16.10 0.90
N LEU A 91 -9.93 -16.09 2.06
CA LEU A 91 -9.30 -15.65 3.30
C LEU A 91 -8.10 -16.52 3.67
N SER A 92 -8.21 -17.82 3.46
CA SER A 92 -7.15 -18.76 3.81
C SER A 92 -5.85 -18.48 3.05
N THR A 93 -5.94 -18.29 1.72
CA THR A 93 -4.76 -17.99 0.93
C THR A 93 -4.18 -16.61 1.25
N PHE A 94 -5.05 -15.66 1.56
CA PHE A 94 -4.61 -14.33 1.95
C PHE A 94 -3.85 -14.37 3.27
N ARG A 95 -4.35 -15.10 4.27
CA ARG A 95 -3.66 -15.27 5.54
C ARG A 95 -2.30 -15.93 5.38
N ASN A 96 -2.21 -16.93 4.51
CA ASN A 96 -0.94 -17.59 4.23
C ASN A 96 0.08 -16.62 3.64
N TYR A 97 -0.38 -15.75 2.75
CA TYR A 97 0.47 -14.70 2.18
C TYR A 97 0.99 -13.76 3.26
N LEU A 98 0.09 -13.31 4.14
CA LEU A 98 0.47 -12.38 5.21
C LEU A 98 1.51 -13.00 6.15
N GLU A 99 1.36 -14.27 6.48
CA GLU A 99 2.33 -14.98 7.29
C GLU A 99 3.67 -15.13 6.61
N ALA A 100 3.65 -15.48 5.33
CA ALA A 100 4.88 -15.67 4.55
C ALA A 100 5.67 -14.36 4.43
N GLN A 101 5.00 -13.23 4.44
CA GLN A 101 5.63 -11.92 4.32
C GLN A 101 5.89 -11.27 5.68
N ASP A 102 5.56 -11.94 6.78
CA ASP A 102 5.69 -11.40 8.13
C ASP A 102 4.99 -10.05 8.31
N VAL A 103 3.79 -9.91 7.75
CA VAL A 103 3.05 -8.66 7.82
C VAL A 103 2.56 -8.41 9.24
N ASP A 104 2.86 -7.24 9.80
CA ASP A 104 2.45 -6.86 11.15
C ASP A 104 1.12 -6.12 11.17
N ALA A 105 0.85 -5.33 10.14
CA ALA A 105 -0.38 -4.55 10.08
C ALA A 105 -0.71 -4.23 8.62
N VAL A 106 -1.98 -3.89 8.38
CA VAL A 106 -2.48 -3.48 7.07
C VAL A 106 -2.96 -2.04 7.18
N LEU A 107 -2.60 -1.19 6.22
CA LEU A 107 -3.06 0.19 6.22
C LEU A 107 -4.55 0.23 5.87
N ASP A 108 -5.31 1.06 6.61
CA ASP A 108 -6.74 1.24 6.34
C ASP A 108 -6.95 1.70 4.90
N LEU A 109 -7.89 1.07 4.21
CA LEU A 109 -8.14 1.33 2.78
C LEU A 109 -8.52 2.77 2.48
N LYS A 110 -9.09 3.48 3.44
CA LYS A 110 -9.46 4.88 3.21
C LYS A 110 -8.23 5.78 3.02
N HIS A 111 -7.05 5.30 3.38
CA HIS A 111 -5.79 6.02 3.14
C HIS A 111 -5.09 5.54 1.88
N CYS A 112 -5.69 4.61 1.15
CA CYS A 112 -5.10 3.99 -0.02
C CYS A 112 -5.75 4.50 -1.30
N SER A 113 -4.96 4.52 -2.38
CA SER A 113 -5.51 4.72 -3.71
C SER A 113 -5.79 3.34 -4.29
N LEU A 114 -7.07 3.04 -4.54
CA LEU A 114 -7.51 1.70 -4.94
C LEU A 114 -8.54 1.79 -6.04
N LYS A 115 -8.10 1.63 -7.29
CA LYS A 115 -8.98 1.49 -8.43
C LYS A 115 -8.67 0.17 -9.12
N PRO A 116 -9.66 -0.48 -9.72
CA PRO A 116 -9.38 -1.70 -10.49
C PRO A 116 -8.38 -1.41 -11.60
N LEU A 117 -7.38 -2.26 -11.73
CA LEU A 117 -6.43 -2.19 -12.85
C LEU A 117 -7.02 -2.87 -14.09
N ASN A 118 -7.84 -3.90 -13.86
CA ASN A 118 -8.56 -4.59 -14.91
C ASN A 118 -9.72 -5.35 -14.28
N LYS A 119 -10.46 -6.11 -15.11
CA LYS A 119 -11.64 -6.84 -14.62
C LYS A 119 -11.32 -7.93 -13.60
N MET A 120 -10.07 -8.33 -13.49
CA MET A 120 -9.65 -9.35 -12.53
C MET A 120 -9.26 -8.76 -11.17
N SER A 121 -9.27 -7.46 -11.02
CA SER A 121 -8.94 -6.82 -9.73
C SER A 121 -9.95 -7.19 -8.65
N VAL A 122 -9.46 -7.48 -7.46
CA VAL A 122 -10.27 -7.85 -6.29
C VAL A 122 -10.29 -6.68 -5.32
N ASN A 123 -11.49 -6.34 -4.82
CA ASN A 123 -11.60 -5.38 -3.72
C ASN A 123 -11.13 -6.10 -2.44
N PRO A 124 -10.06 -5.62 -1.80
CA PRO A 124 -9.50 -6.32 -0.64
C PRO A 124 -10.22 -6.09 0.67
N GLU A 125 -11.25 -5.26 0.71
CA GLU A 125 -11.89 -4.83 1.95
C GLU A 125 -12.33 -5.99 2.83
N GLY A 126 -13.04 -6.95 2.25
CA GLY A 126 -13.53 -8.09 3.01
C GLY A 126 -12.42 -8.96 3.57
N LEU A 127 -11.36 -9.16 2.81
CA LEU A 127 -10.22 -9.96 3.26
C LEU A 127 -9.47 -9.25 4.39
N ILE A 128 -9.31 -7.95 4.28
CA ILE A 128 -8.61 -7.16 5.31
C ILE A 128 -9.38 -7.17 6.61
N GLN A 129 -10.70 -7.01 6.55
CA GLN A 129 -11.54 -7.02 7.75
C GLN A 129 -11.48 -8.35 8.50
N LYS A 130 -11.25 -9.45 7.79
CA LYS A 130 -11.30 -10.81 8.35
C LYS A 130 -9.95 -11.43 8.59
N CYS A 131 -8.85 -10.78 8.17
CA CYS A 131 -7.54 -11.40 8.21
C CYS A 131 -6.95 -11.52 9.62
N GLY A 132 -7.48 -10.78 10.58
CA GLY A 132 -7.02 -10.84 11.97
C GLY A 132 -5.85 -9.94 12.29
N LEU A 133 -5.28 -9.24 11.32
CA LEU A 133 -4.20 -8.31 11.58
C LEU A 133 -4.74 -6.95 12.00
N LYS A 134 -3.90 -6.21 12.70
CA LYS A 134 -4.22 -4.82 13.05
C LYS A 134 -4.38 -4.00 11.79
N VAL A 135 -5.46 -3.23 11.73
CA VAL A 135 -5.65 -2.24 10.67
C VAL A 135 -5.13 -0.91 11.18
N LEU A 136 -4.16 -0.36 10.46
CA LEU A 136 -3.49 0.86 10.87
C LEU A 136 -4.26 2.06 10.33
N HIS A 137 -4.77 2.89 11.23
CA HIS A 137 -5.49 4.11 10.88
C HIS A 137 -4.56 5.30 11.01
N LEU A 138 -4.53 6.14 9.99
CA LEU A 138 -3.78 7.39 10.03
C LEU A 138 -4.73 8.52 10.36
N GLN A 139 -4.28 9.46 11.16
CA GLN A 139 -5.07 10.64 11.45
C GLN A 139 -5.15 11.52 10.20
N ALA A 140 -6.23 12.26 10.06
CA ALA A 140 -6.36 13.20 8.97
C ALA A 140 -5.16 14.13 8.96
N ALA A 141 -4.69 14.47 7.75
CA ALA A 141 -3.49 15.27 7.57
C ALA A 141 -3.61 16.56 8.37
N ARG A 142 -2.71 16.72 9.25
CA ARG A 142 -2.67 17.91 10.05
C ARG A 142 -2.01 19.02 9.30
N LYS A 143 -2.14 18.88 8.71
CA LYS A 143 -1.64 19.72 8.05
C LYS A 143 -1.92 20.57 7.70
N ALA A 144 -2.11 19.93 8.49
CA ALA A 144 -2.19 20.34 8.41
C ALA A 144 -2.29 21.13 8.94
N ALA A 145 -2.52 21.32 9.45
CA ALA A 145 -2.57 21.69 10.03
C ALA A 145 -1.99 22.31 10.37
N VAL A 146 -2.10 22.23 10.36
CA VAL A 146 -1.60 22.53 10.68
C VAL A 146 -0.93 23.24 10.68
N ARG A 147 -0.87 23.46 10.85
CA ARG A 147 -0.29 23.92 10.93
C ARG A 147 -0.03 24.82 10.75
N VAL A 148 -0.50 25.15 10.66
CA VAL A 148 -0.42 25.78 10.73
C VAL A 148 -0.42 26.64 10.71
N PRO A 149 -0.48 27.09 10.88
CA PRO A 149 -0.55 27.81 11.12
C PRO A 149 -0.40 28.55 11.02
N ALA A 150 -0.51 28.78 11.13
CA ALA A 150 -0.52 29.15 11.34
C ALA A 150 -0.37 29.81 10.76
N GLN A 151 -0.46 30.11 10.78
CA GLN A 151 -0.47 30.38 10.54
C GLN A 151 -0.56 30.46 9.74
N GLU A 152 -0.79 30.71 9.65
CA GLU A 152 -1.09 30.61 9.26
C GLU A 152 -1.39 30.65 8.60
N GLN A 153 -1.65 30.99 8.58
CA GLN A 153 -2.14 30.86 8.45
C GLN A 153 -2.33 30.95 7.80
N LEU A 154 -2.22 31.44 7.76
CA LEU A 154 -2.51 31.40 7.62
C LEU A 154 -2.62 31.47 6.75
N GLN A 155 -2.85 31.76 6.56
CA GLN A 155 -3.08 31.53 6.36
C GLN A 155 -3.33 31.17 5.79
N GLU A 156 -3.48 31.40 5.54
CA GLU A 156 -3.75 30.89 5.57
C GLU A 156 -3.94 30.65 5.24
N ALA A 157 -3.85 31.25 5.31
CA ALA A 157 -4.02 30.81 5.57
C ALA A 157 -3.99 30.64 5.17
N VAL A 158 -3.97 30.94 5.20
CA VAL A 158 -3.88 30.52 5.26
C VAL A 158 -3.95 30.46 5.14
#